data_9fe2eae99cb7b01a9e082f003a3f9f5a
#
_entry.id   9fe2eae99cb7b01a9e082f003a3f9f5a
#
_cell.length_a   1.000
_cell.length_b   1.000
_cell.length_c   1.000
_cell.angle_alpha   90.00
_cell.angle_beta   90.00
_cell.angle_gamma   90.00
#
_symmetry.space_group_name_H-M   'P 1'
#
loop_
_entity.id
_entity.type
_entity.pdbx_description
1 polymer ?
#
loop_
_entity_poly.entity_id
_entity_poly.type
_entity_poly.pdbx_seq_one_letter_code
_entity_poly.pdbx_strand_id
1 'polypeptide(L)'
;MAKKLWSVFTKDMTHCYFTGTPSCHRHHIFYGPYRKKSEQYGFIIPIAYYLHEHEKDSVHENPNHGLDLQLKQMAQRYWEEYYGTREEFIQTFGKNRL
;
A
#
# COMPACT_ATOMS: atom_id res chain seq x y z
N MET A 1 -19.01 -0.94 14.24
CA MET A 1 -17.75 -1.64 14.49
C MET A 1 -16.65 -1.13 13.55
N ALA A 2 -15.46 -0.99 14.08
CA ALA A 2 -14.31 -0.63 13.24
C ALA A 2 -14.01 -1.75 12.25
N LYS A 3 -13.74 -1.38 11.00
CA LYS A 3 -13.38 -2.34 9.96
C LYS A 3 -11.97 -2.85 10.22
N LYS A 4 -11.79 -4.18 10.20
CA LYS A 4 -10.48 -4.78 10.35
C LYS A 4 -9.71 -4.65 9.04
N LEU A 5 -8.54 -4.03 9.09
CA LEU A 5 -7.65 -3.91 7.93
C LEU A 5 -6.96 -5.26 7.67
N TRP A 6 -6.77 -5.57 6.40
CA TRP A 6 -6.12 -6.80 5.97
C TRP A 6 -5.21 -6.52 4.77
N SER A 7 -4.28 -7.42 4.50
CA SER A 7 -3.32 -7.27 3.41
C SER A 7 -3.26 -8.53 2.55
N VAL A 8 -3.12 -8.34 1.24
CA VAL A 8 -2.84 -9.46 0.32
C VAL A 8 -1.37 -9.88 0.39
N PHE A 9 -0.50 -9.08 1.02
CA PHE A 9 0.95 -9.30 1.03
C PHE A 9 1.44 -9.96 2.32
N THR A 10 0.70 -9.84 3.43
CA THR A 10 1.10 -10.41 4.71
C THR A 10 -0.11 -10.69 5.58
N LYS A 11 -0.02 -11.72 6.41
CA LYS A 11 -1.03 -11.99 7.44
C LYS A 11 -0.69 -11.28 8.74
N ASP A 12 0.58 -10.96 8.95
CA ASP A 12 1.05 -10.27 10.16
C ASP A 12 1.00 -8.76 9.94
N MET A 13 -0.04 -8.13 10.47
CA MET A 13 -0.25 -6.68 10.40
C MET A 13 0.33 -5.95 11.60
N THR A 14 1.11 -6.64 12.45
CA THR A 14 1.65 -6.09 13.70
C THR A 14 3.14 -5.75 13.62
N HIS A 15 3.82 -6.17 12.56
CA HIS A 15 5.24 -5.92 12.34
C HIS A 15 5.48 -5.37 10.95
N CYS A 16 6.48 -4.49 10.82
CA CYS A 16 6.85 -3.92 9.54
C CYS A 16 7.18 -5.00 8.51
N TYR A 17 6.60 -4.90 7.33
CA TYR A 17 6.80 -5.85 6.23
C TYR A 17 8.28 -5.95 5.81
N PHE A 18 9.03 -4.84 5.91
CA PHE A 18 10.42 -4.78 5.45
C PHE A 18 11.44 -5.01 6.57
N THR A 19 11.19 -4.51 7.78
CA THR A 19 12.17 -4.52 8.88
C THR A 19 11.81 -5.45 10.02
N GLY A 20 10.55 -5.88 10.11
CA GLY A 20 10.08 -6.74 11.19
C GLY A 20 9.86 -6.02 12.53
N THR A 21 10.05 -4.70 12.60
CA THR A 21 9.82 -3.97 13.85
C THR A 21 8.34 -3.93 14.21
N PRO A 22 7.98 -4.03 15.51
CA PRO A 22 6.59 -3.85 15.94
C PRO A 22 6.16 -2.37 15.94
N SER A 23 7.11 -1.43 15.81
CA SER A 23 6.82 0.01 15.71
C SER A 23 6.45 0.36 14.28
N CYS A 24 5.20 0.08 13.89
CA CYS A 24 4.76 0.26 12.53
C CYS A 24 3.33 0.81 12.43
N HIS A 25 3.03 1.42 11.28
CA HIS A 25 1.68 1.84 10.89
C HIS A 25 1.14 0.89 9.82
N ARG A 26 -0.18 0.74 9.78
CA ARG A 26 -0.86 0.04 8.70
C ARG A 26 -1.15 1.05 7.59
N HIS A 27 -0.30 1.02 6.57
CA HIS A 27 -0.32 2.00 5.49
C HIS A 27 -1.25 1.56 4.36
N HIS A 28 -2.16 2.47 3.95
CA HIS A 28 -2.95 2.29 2.74
C HIS A 28 -2.04 2.61 1.55
N ILE A 29 -1.78 1.62 0.68
CA ILE A 29 -0.87 1.81 -0.46
C ILE A 29 -1.40 2.90 -1.39
N PHE A 30 -2.71 2.88 -1.67
CA PHE A 30 -3.39 3.97 -2.37
C PHE A 30 -4.23 4.72 -1.34
N TYR A 31 -3.97 6.00 -1.19
CA TYR A 31 -4.58 6.85 -0.15
C TYR A 31 -5.40 7.96 -0.79
N GLY A 32 -5.86 8.95 0.02
CA GLY A 32 -6.73 10.00 -0.47
C GLY A 32 -8.06 9.42 -0.95
N PRO A 33 -8.49 9.74 -2.18
CA PRO A 33 -9.78 9.24 -2.70
C PRO A 33 -9.82 7.73 -2.91
N TYR A 34 -8.67 7.05 -2.89
CA TYR A 34 -8.57 5.62 -3.15
C TYR A 34 -8.41 4.78 -1.87
N ARG A 35 -8.49 5.41 -0.70
CA ARG A 35 -8.29 4.74 0.59
C ARG A 35 -9.24 3.55 0.79
N LYS A 36 -10.53 3.74 0.49
CA LYS A 36 -11.52 2.66 0.64
C LYS A 36 -11.25 1.51 -0.33
N LYS A 37 -10.76 1.81 -1.52
CA LYS A 37 -10.41 0.79 -2.49
C LYS A 37 -9.19 -0.01 -2.07
N SER A 38 -8.21 0.64 -1.44
CA SER A 38 -7.09 -0.08 -0.83
C SER A 38 -7.60 -1.07 0.23
N GLU A 39 -8.54 -0.67 1.07
CA GLU A 39 -9.15 -1.57 2.07
C GLU A 39 -9.91 -2.71 1.42
N GLN A 40 -10.65 -2.42 0.35
CA GLN A 40 -11.44 -3.42 -0.37
C GLN A 40 -10.58 -4.52 -0.98
N TYR A 41 -9.44 -4.16 -1.57
CA TYR A 41 -8.59 -5.10 -2.29
C TYR A 41 -7.40 -5.61 -1.48
N GLY A 42 -7.28 -5.20 -0.21
CA GLY A 42 -6.20 -5.65 0.66
C GLY A 42 -4.85 -5.00 0.35
N PHE A 43 -4.85 -3.82 -0.23
CA PHE A 43 -3.63 -3.07 -0.53
C PHE A 43 -3.24 -2.21 0.68
N ILE A 44 -3.09 -2.89 1.80
CA ILE A 44 -2.65 -2.35 3.08
C ILE A 44 -1.35 -3.06 3.44
N ILE A 45 -0.38 -2.33 3.97
CA ILE A 45 0.88 -2.93 4.35
C ILE A 45 1.40 -2.31 5.65
N PRO A 46 1.84 -3.13 6.62
CA PRO A 46 2.44 -2.58 7.83
C PRO A 46 3.87 -2.12 7.51
N ILE A 47 4.17 -0.84 7.78
CA ILE A 47 5.51 -0.29 7.56
C ILE A 47 5.96 0.50 8.79
N ALA A 48 7.27 0.46 9.07
CA ALA A 48 7.87 1.17 10.19
C ALA A 48 7.50 2.66 10.15
N TYR A 49 7.37 3.28 11.33
CA TYR A 49 6.98 4.69 11.42
C TYR A 49 7.88 5.60 10.59
N TYR A 50 9.19 5.39 10.62
CA TYR A 50 10.12 6.21 9.87
C TYR A 50 10.01 6.04 8.35
N LEU A 51 9.48 4.90 7.88
CA LEU A 51 9.21 4.68 6.45
C LEU A 51 7.86 5.24 6.05
N HIS A 52 6.95 5.43 7.00
CA HIS A 52 5.59 5.90 6.73
C HIS A 52 5.52 7.43 6.72
N GLU A 53 6.10 8.09 7.73
CA GLU A 53 5.99 9.54 7.92
C GLU A 53 7.28 10.14 8.48
N HIS A 54 7.46 11.45 8.26
CA HIS A 54 8.45 12.32 8.93
C HIS A 54 9.92 12.07 8.59
N GLU A 55 10.25 11.04 7.87
CA GLU A 55 11.62 10.78 7.46
C GLU A 55 11.81 11.09 5.97
N LYS A 56 13.05 11.42 5.59
CA LYS A 56 13.39 11.82 4.24
C LYS A 56 12.92 10.83 3.17
N ASP A 57 13.03 9.53 3.45
CA ASP A 57 12.71 8.47 2.51
C ASP A 57 11.35 7.82 2.79
N SER A 58 10.50 8.45 3.60
CA SER A 58 9.19 7.91 3.93
C SER A 58 8.21 8.05 2.76
N VAL A 59 7.17 7.20 2.75
CA VAL A 59 6.19 7.17 1.66
C VAL A 59 5.40 8.49 1.56
N HIS A 60 5.05 9.13 2.69
CA HIS A 60 4.27 10.36 2.68
C HIS A 60 5.11 11.59 2.35
N GLU A 61 6.43 11.56 2.52
CA GLU A 61 7.32 12.64 2.13
C GLU A 61 7.72 12.55 0.66
N ASN A 62 7.58 11.37 0.04
CA ASN A 62 7.99 11.12 -1.34
C ASN A 62 6.89 10.42 -2.14
N PRO A 63 5.69 11.07 -2.32
CA PRO A 63 4.60 10.43 -3.05
C PRO A 63 4.99 10.12 -4.49
N ASN A 64 4.69 8.90 -4.94
CA ASN A 64 5.00 8.36 -6.27
C ASN A 64 6.50 8.29 -6.59
N HIS A 65 7.34 8.27 -5.55
CA HIS A 65 8.78 8.09 -5.68
C HIS A 65 9.26 7.09 -4.63
N GLY A 66 10.44 6.51 -4.83
CA GLY A 66 11.07 5.62 -3.86
C GLY A 66 10.15 4.51 -3.38
N LEU A 67 10.03 4.36 -2.06
CA LEU A 67 9.24 3.29 -1.46
C LEU A 67 7.75 3.39 -1.82
N ASP A 68 7.20 4.60 -1.85
CA ASP A 68 5.79 4.79 -2.22
C ASP A 68 5.51 4.22 -3.61
N LEU A 69 6.36 4.55 -4.58
CA LEU A 69 6.22 4.02 -5.94
C LEU A 69 6.41 2.50 -5.98
N GLN A 70 7.38 1.97 -5.25
CA GLN A 70 7.61 0.52 -5.18
C GLN A 70 6.39 -0.22 -4.64
N LEU A 71 5.75 0.30 -3.60
CA LEU A 71 4.55 -0.30 -3.04
C LEU A 71 3.38 -0.25 -4.04
N LYS A 72 3.22 0.87 -4.72
CA LYS A 72 2.16 1.02 -5.73
C LYS A 72 2.38 0.09 -6.92
N GLN A 73 3.62 -0.08 -7.36
CA GLN A 73 3.95 -1.03 -8.42
C GLN A 73 3.71 -2.48 -7.98
N MET A 74 4.06 -2.81 -6.74
CA MET A 74 3.82 -4.14 -6.18
C MET A 74 2.32 -4.45 -6.16
N ALA A 75 1.50 -3.47 -5.74
CA ALA A 75 0.05 -3.63 -5.71
C ALA A 75 -0.53 -3.77 -7.12
N GLN A 76 -0.04 -2.98 -8.08
CA GLN A 76 -0.50 -3.09 -9.46
C GLN A 76 -0.15 -4.45 -10.08
N ARG A 77 1.06 -4.97 -9.82
CA ARG A 77 1.44 -6.31 -10.31
C ARG A 77 0.54 -7.37 -9.73
N TYR A 78 0.20 -7.26 -8.45
CA TYR A 78 -0.74 -8.19 -7.81
C TYR A 78 -2.12 -8.11 -8.48
N TRP A 79 -2.61 -6.89 -8.75
CA TRP A 79 -3.87 -6.69 -9.44
C TRP A 79 -3.88 -7.38 -10.81
N GLU A 80 -2.84 -7.14 -11.62
CA GLU A 80 -2.78 -7.70 -12.97
C GLU A 80 -2.66 -9.22 -12.99
N GLU A 81 -2.18 -9.81 -11.92
CA GLU A 81 -2.08 -11.26 -11.80
C GLU A 81 -3.37 -11.91 -11.26
N TYR A 82 -4.04 -11.26 -10.32
CA TYR A 82 -5.13 -11.89 -9.57
C TYR A 82 -6.48 -11.23 -9.68
N TYR A 83 -6.57 -9.96 -9.99
CA TYR A 83 -7.83 -9.21 -9.95
C TYR A 83 -8.38 -8.81 -11.31
N GLY A 84 -7.54 -8.38 -12.25
CA GLY A 84 -8.04 -7.90 -13.52
C GLY A 84 -6.96 -7.33 -14.42
N THR A 85 -7.41 -6.58 -15.43
CA THR A 85 -6.50 -6.00 -16.44
C THR A 85 -5.89 -4.69 -15.96
N ARG A 86 -4.88 -4.23 -16.69
CA ARG A 86 -4.26 -2.93 -16.45
C ARG A 86 -5.28 -1.80 -16.62
N GLU A 87 -6.13 -1.88 -17.64
CA GLU A 87 -7.19 -0.88 -17.87
C GLU A 87 -8.13 -0.80 -16.67
N GLU A 88 -8.52 -1.95 -16.14
CA GLU A 88 -9.36 -2.01 -14.94
C GLU A 88 -8.66 -1.43 -13.72
N PHE A 89 -7.34 -1.66 -13.58
CA PHE A 89 -6.56 -1.05 -12.53
C PHE A 89 -6.56 0.49 -12.64
N ILE A 90 -6.32 1.00 -13.85
CA ILE A 90 -6.32 2.45 -14.11
C ILE A 90 -7.68 3.07 -13.78
N GLN A 91 -8.77 2.39 -14.18
CA GLN A 91 -10.13 2.86 -13.85
C GLN A 91 -10.38 2.88 -12.34
N THR A 92 -9.79 1.96 -11.61
CA THR A 92 -10.00 1.82 -10.16
C THR A 92 -9.10 2.75 -9.34
N PHE A 93 -7.83 2.87 -9.71
CA PHE A 93 -6.81 3.59 -8.93
C PHE A 93 -6.21 4.80 -9.66
N GLY A 94 -6.75 5.18 -10.80
CA GLY A 94 -6.49 6.47 -11.43
C GLY A 94 -5.41 6.51 -12.49
N LYS A 95 -4.36 5.69 -12.41
CA LYS A 95 -3.31 5.67 -13.43
C LYS A 95 -2.41 4.44 -13.35
N ASN A 96 -1.70 4.19 -14.44
CA ASN A 96 -0.67 3.16 -14.51
C ASN A 96 0.56 3.59 -13.69
N ARG A 97 1.10 2.67 -12.86
CA ARG A 97 2.30 2.91 -12.05
C ARG A 97 3.50 2.13 -12.55
N LEU A 98 3.32 1.23 -13.50
CA LEU A 98 4.39 0.41 -14.09
C LEU A 98 5.05 1.08 -15.34
#